data_3c281ac1cb8a480dfe4e69bb71ce7de6
#
_entry.id   3c281ac1cb8a480dfe4e69bb71ce7de6
#
_cell.length_a   1.000
_cell.length_b   1.000
_cell.length_c   1.000
_cell.angle_alpha   90.00
_cell.angle_beta   90.00
_cell.angle_gamma   90.00
#
_symmetry.space_group_name_H-M   'P 1'
#
loop_
_entity.id
_entity.type
_entity.pdbx_description
1 polymer ?
#
loop_
_entity_poly.entity_id
_entity_poly.type
_entity_poly.pdbx_seq_one_letter_code
_entity_poly.pdbx_strand_id
1 'polypeptide(L)'
;MSKIDEVLQPAPLGALRTAYKNEDAVQILSSGIPALDGRTAGYIDAIRHAFYEGANMQPKDRERCLIPVLASRDAGLNLAIHIYLGLMALLSPGEVADIIFLGGIYSGVDRISDGLAAEMKTLTVLAQVAAAPGGCSVEQVITALRQAFAR
;
A
#
# COMPACT_ATOMS: atom_id res chain seq x y z
N MET A 1 -9.72 11.28 -16.93
CA MET A 1 -8.84 10.32 -16.29
C MET A 1 -7.50 11.02 -16.07
N SER A 2 -6.99 11.04 -14.86
CA SER A 2 -5.68 11.66 -14.59
C SER A 2 -4.57 10.78 -15.14
N LYS A 3 -3.38 11.36 -15.44
CA LYS A 3 -2.22 10.57 -15.90
C LYS A 3 -1.84 9.45 -14.93
N ILE A 4 -2.15 9.60 -13.66
CA ILE A 4 -1.88 8.61 -12.64
C ILE A 4 -2.80 7.38 -12.76
N ASP A 5 -4.05 7.57 -13.17
CA ASP A 5 -4.99 6.48 -13.43
C ASP A 5 -4.61 5.62 -14.65
N GLU A 6 -3.76 6.17 -15.55
CA GLU A 6 -3.27 5.45 -16.73
C GLU A 6 -2.17 4.45 -16.41
N VAL A 7 -1.46 4.63 -15.28
CA VAL A 7 -0.35 3.75 -14.87
C VAL A 7 -0.86 2.39 -14.40
N LEU A 8 -1.93 2.38 -13.59
CA LEU A 8 -2.57 1.16 -13.13
C LEU A 8 -4.03 1.16 -13.57
N GLN A 9 -4.27 0.56 -14.72
CA GLN A 9 -5.58 0.53 -15.35
C GLN A 9 -6.58 -0.37 -14.60
N PRO A 10 -7.90 -0.23 -14.88
CA PRO A 10 -8.94 -0.98 -14.17
C PRO A 10 -8.80 -2.50 -14.23
N ALA A 11 -8.38 -3.06 -15.36
CA ALA A 11 -8.25 -4.51 -15.50
C ALA A 11 -7.10 -5.10 -14.65
N PRO A 12 -5.84 -4.58 -14.70
CA PRO A 12 -4.79 -4.95 -13.77
C PRO A 12 -5.18 -4.74 -12.29
N LEU A 13 -5.80 -3.61 -11.97
CA LEU A 13 -6.27 -3.33 -10.61
C LEU A 13 -7.34 -4.33 -10.15
N GLY A 14 -8.23 -4.76 -11.05
CA GLY A 14 -9.22 -5.81 -10.79
C GLY A 14 -8.58 -7.16 -10.48
N ALA A 15 -7.52 -7.54 -11.21
CA ALA A 15 -6.78 -8.78 -10.95
C ALA A 15 -6.11 -8.76 -9.56
N LEU A 16 -5.46 -7.66 -9.18
CA LEU A 16 -4.87 -7.47 -7.86
C LEU A 16 -5.91 -7.57 -6.74
N ARG A 17 -7.08 -6.95 -6.91
CA ARG A 17 -8.18 -7.03 -5.94
C ARG A 17 -8.73 -8.45 -5.80
N THR A 18 -8.79 -9.20 -6.88
CA THR A 18 -9.22 -10.60 -6.86
C THR A 18 -8.23 -11.47 -6.08
N ALA A 19 -6.93 -11.33 -6.34
CA ALA A 19 -5.89 -12.03 -5.59
C ALA A 19 -5.96 -11.67 -4.09
N TYR A 20 -6.05 -10.40 -3.76
CA TYR A 20 -6.14 -9.93 -2.37
C TYR A 20 -7.34 -10.51 -1.60
N LYS A 21 -8.49 -10.69 -2.26
CA LYS A 21 -9.68 -11.27 -1.64
C LYS A 21 -9.59 -12.77 -1.43
N ASN A 22 -8.82 -13.45 -2.27
CA ASN A 22 -8.72 -14.91 -2.26
C ASN A 22 -7.57 -15.44 -1.38
N GLU A 23 -6.70 -14.56 -0.92
CA GLU A 23 -5.54 -14.91 -0.09
C GLU A 23 -5.65 -14.29 1.30
N ASP A 24 -5.02 -14.90 2.30
CA ASP A 24 -4.86 -14.27 3.61
C ASP A 24 -3.76 -13.19 3.55
N ALA A 25 -4.14 -12.05 2.99
CA ALA A 25 -3.23 -10.94 2.77
C ALA A 25 -2.64 -10.40 4.08
N VAL A 26 -3.39 -10.44 5.17
CA VAL A 26 -2.94 -9.98 6.49
C VAL A 26 -1.84 -10.88 7.03
N GLN A 27 -2.01 -12.19 6.88
CA GLN A 27 -0.98 -13.16 7.26
C GLN A 27 0.29 -12.99 6.42
N ILE A 28 0.15 -12.84 5.10
CA ILE A 28 1.28 -12.65 4.18
C ILE A 28 2.03 -11.36 4.48
N LEU A 29 1.33 -10.26 4.71
CA LEU A 29 1.91 -8.97 5.06
C LEU A 29 2.68 -9.03 6.38
N SER A 30 2.11 -9.65 7.40
CA SER A 30 2.71 -9.76 8.73
C SER A 30 3.88 -10.74 8.79
N SER A 31 3.88 -11.81 7.99
CA SER A 31 4.99 -12.78 7.95
C SER A 31 6.33 -12.19 7.52
N GLY A 32 6.31 -11.05 6.85
CA GLY A 32 7.50 -10.36 6.40
C GLY A 32 8.05 -9.30 7.34
N ILE A 33 7.43 -9.08 8.49
CA ILE A 33 7.98 -8.23 9.54
C ILE A 33 8.91 -9.10 10.37
N PRO A 34 10.24 -8.82 10.39
CA PRO A 34 11.16 -9.63 11.17
C PRO A 34 10.78 -9.54 12.65
N ALA A 35 10.31 -10.64 13.21
CA ALA A 35 10.18 -10.80 14.65
C ALA A 35 11.60 -10.94 15.21
N LEU A 36 12.16 -9.86 15.75
CA LEU A 36 13.50 -9.84 16.34
C LEU A 36 13.53 -10.67 17.63
N ASP A 37 12.40 -10.75 18.31
CA ASP A 37 12.18 -11.57 19.52
C ASP A 37 10.67 -11.81 19.73
N GLY A 38 10.32 -12.65 20.69
CA GLY A 38 8.93 -12.97 21.00
C GLY A 38 8.10 -11.76 21.49
N ARG A 39 8.75 -10.74 22.08
CA ARG A 39 8.09 -9.50 22.49
C ARG A 39 7.70 -8.65 21.28
N THR A 40 8.62 -8.48 20.35
CA THR A 40 8.38 -7.74 19.10
C THR A 40 7.28 -8.40 18.28
N ALA A 41 7.30 -9.73 18.19
CA ALA A 41 6.24 -10.49 17.53
C ALA A 41 4.87 -10.25 18.18
N GLY A 42 4.80 -10.24 19.52
CA GLY A 42 3.55 -9.96 20.25
C GLY A 42 3.01 -8.54 20.03
N TYR A 43 3.87 -7.54 19.94
CA TYR A 43 3.46 -6.17 19.59
C TYR A 43 2.94 -6.06 18.17
N ILE A 44 3.60 -6.70 17.22
CA ILE A 44 3.18 -6.72 15.81
C ILE A 44 1.80 -7.39 15.71
N ASP A 45 1.61 -8.51 16.38
CA ASP A 45 0.35 -9.23 16.38
C ASP A 45 -0.78 -8.41 17.06
N ALA A 46 -0.50 -7.76 18.17
CA ALA A 46 -1.44 -6.86 18.84
C ALA A 46 -1.84 -5.66 17.97
N ILE A 47 -0.86 -5.04 17.28
CA ILE A 47 -1.12 -3.94 16.33
C ILE A 47 -1.97 -4.46 15.18
N ARG A 48 -1.62 -5.63 14.62
CA ARG A 48 -2.39 -6.28 13.56
C ARG A 48 -3.85 -6.49 13.98
N HIS A 49 -4.05 -7.07 15.15
CA HIS A 49 -5.39 -7.35 15.69
C HIS A 49 -6.20 -6.07 15.90
N ALA A 50 -5.60 -5.05 16.54
CA ALA A 50 -6.23 -3.78 16.78
C ALA A 50 -6.63 -3.04 15.49
N PHE A 51 -5.77 -3.09 14.46
CA PHE A 51 -6.00 -2.34 13.21
C PHE A 51 -6.87 -3.08 12.20
N TYR A 52 -6.75 -4.41 12.11
CA TYR A 52 -7.40 -5.17 11.04
C TYR A 52 -8.64 -5.97 11.50
N GLU A 53 -8.68 -6.40 12.74
CA GLU A 53 -9.74 -7.26 13.24
C GLU A 53 -10.73 -6.55 14.19
N GLY A 54 -10.28 -5.53 14.92
CA GLY A 54 -11.08 -4.85 15.96
C GLY A 54 -11.43 -3.38 15.68
N ALA A 55 -11.02 -2.83 14.53
CA ALA A 55 -11.21 -1.41 14.27
C ALA A 55 -12.66 -1.07 13.89
N ASN A 56 -13.23 -0.06 14.55
CA ASN A 56 -14.52 0.51 14.14
C ASN A 56 -14.44 1.30 12.82
N MET A 57 -13.23 1.57 12.34
CA MET A 57 -12.98 2.31 11.10
C MET A 57 -12.96 1.36 9.90
N GLN A 58 -13.65 1.75 8.83
CA GLN A 58 -13.62 0.99 7.59
C GLN A 58 -12.21 0.99 6.98
N PRO A 59 -11.79 -0.10 6.31
CA PRO A 59 -10.45 -0.19 5.71
C PRO A 59 -10.09 0.99 4.81
N LYS A 60 -11.02 1.46 3.98
CA LYS A 60 -10.83 2.62 3.11
C LYS A 60 -10.51 3.91 3.89
N ASP A 61 -11.23 4.16 4.97
CA ASP A 61 -11.05 5.36 5.78
C ASP A 61 -9.76 5.30 6.59
N ARG A 62 -9.38 4.12 7.05
CA ARG A 62 -8.09 3.90 7.70
C ARG A 62 -6.93 4.23 6.78
N GLU A 63 -6.95 3.74 5.54
CA GLU A 63 -5.88 4.03 4.58
C GLU A 63 -5.83 5.52 4.19
N ARG A 64 -6.99 6.19 4.13
CA ARG A 64 -7.05 7.66 3.97
C ARG A 64 -6.36 8.43 5.09
N CYS A 65 -6.34 7.88 6.29
CA CYS A 65 -5.63 8.49 7.42
C CYS A 65 -4.14 8.14 7.44
N LEU A 66 -3.77 6.90 7.09
CA LEU A 66 -2.39 6.41 7.19
C LEU A 66 -1.50 6.90 6.04
N ILE A 67 -2.00 6.89 4.82
CA ILE A 67 -1.23 7.28 3.63
C ILE A 67 -0.61 8.69 3.78
N PRO A 68 -1.36 9.75 4.14
CA PRO A 68 -0.77 11.08 4.26
C PRO A 68 0.24 11.20 5.41
N VAL A 69 0.03 10.48 6.51
CA VAL A 69 0.99 10.42 7.62
C VAL A 69 2.30 9.76 7.18
N LEU A 70 2.22 8.65 6.46
CA LEU A 70 3.41 7.96 5.95
C LEU A 70 4.13 8.78 4.88
N ALA A 71 3.41 9.41 3.96
CA ALA A 71 3.98 10.29 2.95
C ALA A 71 4.71 11.49 3.56
N SER A 72 4.20 12.03 4.68
CA SER A 72 4.85 13.13 5.39
C SER A 72 6.14 12.73 6.13
N ARG A 73 6.32 11.45 6.44
CA ARG A 73 7.47 10.94 7.20
C ARG A 73 8.54 10.31 6.33
N ASP A 74 8.17 9.37 5.49
CA ASP A 74 9.10 8.62 4.65
C ASP A 74 8.33 8.01 3.46
N ALA A 75 8.72 8.38 2.26
CA ALA A 75 8.18 7.85 1.01
C ALA A 75 8.75 6.47 0.64
N GLY A 76 8.97 5.60 1.62
CA GLY A 76 9.56 4.29 1.46
C GLY A 76 8.55 3.14 1.32
N LEU A 77 9.03 1.94 1.68
CA LEU A 77 8.26 0.70 1.55
C LEU A 77 6.94 0.73 2.34
N ASN A 78 6.91 1.33 3.54
CA ASN A 78 5.68 1.39 4.32
C ASN A 78 4.58 2.18 3.60
N LEU A 79 4.94 3.32 2.98
CA LEU A 79 4.00 4.07 2.16
C LEU A 79 3.51 3.23 0.97
N ALA A 80 4.41 2.55 0.26
CA ALA A 80 4.05 1.69 -0.87
C ALA A 80 3.07 0.57 -0.47
N ILE A 81 3.28 -0.07 0.69
CA ILE A 81 2.37 -1.09 1.22
C ILE A 81 0.98 -0.48 1.51
N HIS A 82 0.92 0.69 2.15
CA HIS A 82 -0.36 1.33 2.47
C HIS A 82 -1.07 1.89 1.23
N ILE A 83 -0.34 2.32 0.20
CA ILE A 83 -0.92 2.62 -1.11
C ILE A 83 -1.57 1.36 -1.70
N TYR A 84 -0.87 0.22 -1.71
CA TYR A 84 -1.43 -1.05 -2.15
C TYR A 84 -2.69 -1.42 -1.36
N LEU A 85 -2.65 -1.36 -0.02
CA LEU A 85 -3.82 -1.65 0.82
C LEU A 85 -4.99 -0.69 0.56
N GLY A 86 -4.72 0.58 0.33
CA GLY A 86 -5.73 1.57 -0.04
C GLY A 86 -6.42 1.23 -1.36
N LEU A 87 -5.65 0.82 -2.37
CA LEU A 87 -6.19 0.37 -3.66
C LEU A 87 -7.04 -0.90 -3.51
N MET A 88 -6.64 -1.83 -2.63
CA MET A 88 -7.44 -3.01 -2.29
C MET A 88 -8.72 -2.65 -1.53
N ALA A 89 -8.67 -1.62 -0.70
CA ALA A 89 -9.81 -1.04 0.02
C ALA A 89 -10.67 -0.08 -0.84
N LEU A 90 -10.55 -0.17 -2.16
CA LEU A 90 -11.34 0.55 -3.17
C LEU A 90 -11.02 2.06 -3.30
N LEU A 91 -9.86 2.52 -2.88
CA LEU A 91 -9.33 3.79 -3.35
C LEU A 91 -8.96 3.66 -4.84
N SER A 92 -9.13 4.75 -5.59
CA SER A 92 -8.54 4.88 -6.92
C SER A 92 -7.12 5.45 -6.82
N PRO A 93 -6.27 5.27 -7.86
CA PRO A 93 -4.97 5.95 -7.90
C PRO A 93 -5.09 7.47 -7.75
N GLY A 94 -6.08 8.09 -8.40
CA GLY A 94 -6.33 9.53 -8.26
C GLY A 94 -6.70 9.95 -6.84
N GLU A 95 -7.54 9.16 -6.12
CA GLU A 95 -7.85 9.42 -4.70
C GLU A 95 -6.58 9.34 -3.82
N VAL A 96 -5.67 8.40 -4.10
CA VAL A 96 -4.40 8.27 -3.37
C VAL A 96 -3.52 9.50 -3.60
N ALA A 97 -3.38 9.96 -4.85
CA ALA A 97 -2.65 11.18 -5.17
C ALA A 97 -3.20 12.42 -4.45
N ASP A 98 -4.53 12.56 -4.43
CA ASP A 98 -5.20 13.67 -3.72
C ASP A 98 -4.93 13.63 -2.21
N ILE A 99 -4.95 12.44 -1.60
CA ILE A 99 -4.67 12.24 -0.17
C ILE A 99 -3.21 12.62 0.14
N ILE A 100 -2.25 12.21 -0.69
CA ILE A 100 -0.84 12.56 -0.55
C ILE A 100 -0.67 14.08 -0.68
N PHE A 101 -1.29 14.68 -1.70
CA PHE A 101 -1.23 16.12 -1.92
C PHE A 101 -1.78 16.91 -0.72
N LEU A 102 -2.98 16.56 -0.24
CA LEU A 102 -3.61 17.22 0.91
C LEU A 102 -2.75 17.10 2.18
N GLY A 103 -2.19 15.92 2.45
CA GLY A 103 -1.29 15.71 3.57
C GLY A 103 -0.02 16.55 3.45
N GLY A 104 0.49 16.69 2.24
CA GLY A 104 1.70 17.46 1.95
C GLY A 104 1.54 18.97 2.09
N ILE A 105 0.32 19.53 1.99
CA ILE A 105 0.05 20.95 2.25
C ILE A 105 0.57 21.36 3.65
N TYR A 106 0.46 20.48 4.63
CA TYR A 106 0.90 20.71 6.00
C TYR A 106 2.33 20.21 6.29
N SER A 107 2.89 19.37 5.43
CA SER A 107 4.19 18.73 5.64
C SER A 107 5.32 19.32 4.79
N GLY A 108 4.98 20.11 3.76
CA GLY A 108 5.90 20.76 2.84
C GLY A 108 5.91 20.16 1.42
N VAL A 109 6.27 20.99 0.46
CA VAL A 109 6.23 20.67 -0.99
C VAL A 109 7.13 19.48 -1.33
N ASP A 110 8.28 19.36 -0.69
CA ASP A 110 9.20 18.24 -0.92
C ASP A 110 8.54 16.91 -0.59
N ARG A 111 7.73 16.86 0.47
CA ARG A 111 7.00 15.66 0.87
C ARG A 111 5.90 15.29 -0.11
N ILE A 112 5.25 16.27 -0.73
CA ILE A 112 4.31 16.03 -1.82
C ILE A 112 5.03 15.34 -2.98
N SER A 113 6.16 15.91 -3.41
CA SER A 113 6.94 15.38 -4.53
C SER A 113 7.41 13.95 -4.28
N ASP A 114 8.00 13.70 -3.11
CA ASP A 114 8.48 12.36 -2.72
C ASP A 114 7.32 11.35 -2.62
N GLY A 115 6.20 11.76 -2.02
CA GLY A 115 5.02 10.91 -1.88
C GLY A 115 4.40 10.53 -3.22
N LEU A 116 4.25 11.49 -4.14
CA LEU A 116 3.74 11.22 -5.49
C LEU A 116 4.72 10.37 -6.31
N ALA A 117 6.03 10.58 -6.17
CA ALA A 117 7.05 9.74 -6.81
C ALA A 117 6.98 8.29 -6.29
N ALA A 118 6.80 8.11 -4.98
CA ALA A 118 6.61 6.80 -4.37
C ALA A 118 5.31 6.13 -4.86
N GLU A 119 4.23 6.88 -5.00
CA GLU A 119 2.99 6.38 -5.56
C GLU A 119 3.18 5.91 -7.01
N MET A 120 3.74 6.73 -7.89
CA MET A 120 4.02 6.37 -9.28
C MET A 120 4.85 5.09 -9.38
N LYS A 121 5.89 4.97 -8.55
CA LYS A 121 6.72 3.77 -8.47
C LYS A 121 5.92 2.56 -8.02
N THR A 122 5.09 2.71 -7.00
CA THR A 122 4.20 1.65 -6.49
C THR A 122 3.24 1.18 -7.58
N LEU A 123 2.52 2.10 -8.22
CA LEU A 123 1.57 1.77 -9.30
C LEU A 123 2.24 1.05 -10.46
N THR A 124 3.46 1.46 -10.83
CA THR A 124 4.25 0.81 -11.89
C THR A 124 4.58 -0.65 -11.51
N VAL A 125 5.04 -0.88 -10.28
CA VAL A 125 5.32 -2.24 -9.78
C VAL A 125 4.06 -3.09 -9.78
N LEU A 126 2.93 -2.55 -9.30
CA LEU A 126 1.65 -3.25 -9.28
C LEU A 126 1.16 -3.62 -10.68
N ALA A 127 1.31 -2.72 -11.64
CA ALA A 127 0.96 -2.99 -13.04
C ALA A 127 1.82 -4.11 -13.64
N GLN A 128 3.12 -4.13 -13.34
CA GLN A 128 4.03 -5.18 -13.79
C GLN A 128 3.67 -6.56 -13.20
N VAL A 129 3.39 -6.61 -11.89
CA VAL A 129 2.97 -7.86 -11.23
C VAL A 129 1.65 -8.36 -11.81
N ALA A 130 0.68 -7.46 -12.00
CA ALA A 130 -0.62 -7.84 -12.56
C ALA A 130 -0.56 -8.34 -14.00
N ALA A 131 0.44 -7.89 -14.78
CA ALA A 131 0.66 -8.31 -16.17
C ALA A 131 1.53 -9.57 -16.29
N ALA A 132 2.06 -10.10 -15.19
CA ALA A 132 2.94 -11.26 -15.23
C ALA A 132 2.21 -12.53 -15.69
N PRO A 133 2.84 -13.37 -16.53
CA PRO A 133 2.28 -14.65 -16.90
C PRO A 133 2.02 -15.54 -15.69
N GLY A 134 0.85 -16.16 -15.61
CA GLY A 134 0.48 -17.03 -14.49
C GLY A 134 -0.38 -16.37 -13.41
N GLY A 135 -0.74 -15.10 -13.59
CA GLY A 135 -1.55 -14.35 -12.64
C GLY A 135 -0.72 -13.66 -11.56
N CYS A 136 -1.39 -12.98 -10.64
CA CYS A 136 -0.75 -12.27 -9.53
C CYS A 136 -1.19 -12.86 -8.18
N SER A 137 -0.28 -12.82 -7.19
CA SER A 137 -0.56 -13.16 -5.79
C SER A 137 -0.14 -12.01 -4.87
N VAL A 138 -0.68 -11.99 -3.65
CA VAL A 138 -0.30 -11.03 -2.63
C VAL A 138 1.19 -11.14 -2.30
N GLU A 139 1.71 -12.37 -2.22
CA GLU A 139 3.14 -12.62 -1.95
C GLU A 139 4.04 -12.03 -3.04
N GLN A 140 3.67 -12.19 -4.31
CA GLN A 140 4.39 -11.59 -5.44
C GLN A 140 4.39 -10.07 -5.37
N VAL A 141 3.24 -9.46 -5.05
CA VAL A 141 3.14 -8.01 -4.85
C VAL A 141 4.07 -7.53 -3.74
N ILE A 142 4.03 -8.15 -2.57
CA ILE A 142 4.85 -7.75 -1.42
C ILE A 142 6.34 -7.93 -1.71
N THR A 143 6.71 -9.03 -2.37
CA THR A 143 8.10 -9.29 -2.78
C THR A 143 8.58 -8.23 -3.76
N ALA A 144 7.79 -7.90 -4.78
CA ALA A 144 8.13 -6.89 -5.78
C ALA A 144 8.25 -5.48 -5.15
N LEU A 145 7.34 -5.11 -4.25
CA LEU A 145 7.42 -3.83 -3.53
C LEU A 145 8.68 -3.77 -2.65
N ARG A 146 9.01 -4.84 -1.92
CA ARG A 146 10.24 -4.91 -1.12
C ARG A 146 11.48 -4.72 -1.99
N GLN A 147 11.55 -5.40 -3.13
CA GLN A 147 12.68 -5.25 -4.06
C GLN A 147 12.77 -3.83 -4.62
N ALA A 148 11.64 -3.26 -5.04
CA ALA A 148 11.61 -1.92 -5.60
C ALA A 148 12.01 -0.85 -4.59
N PHE A 149 11.63 -0.99 -3.32
CA PHE A 149 11.91 -0.01 -2.26
C PHE A 149 13.05 -0.44 -1.32
N ALA A 150 13.84 -1.46 -1.67
CA ALA A 150 15.09 -1.78 -0.97
C ALA A 150 16.05 -0.57 -1.05
N ARG A 151 16.61 -0.19 0.10
CA ARG A 151 17.62 0.86 0.22
C ARG A 151 19.01 0.26 0.10
#